data_2c3ba154d642afd07301cf8d140bebeb
#
_entry.id   2c3ba154d642afd07301cf8d140bebeb
#
_cell.length_a   1.000
_cell.length_b   1.000
_cell.length_c   1.000
_cell.angle_alpha   90.00
_cell.angle_beta   90.00
_cell.angle_gamma   90.00
#
_symmetry.space_group_name_H-M   'P 1'
#
loop_
_entity.id
_entity.type
_entity.pdbx_description
1 polymer ?
#
loop_
_entity_poly.entity_id
_entity_poly.type
_entity_poly.pdbx_seq_one_letter_code
_entity_poly.pdbx_strand_id
1 'polypeptide(L)'
;MGKEQFKEHLMKFDLTRQEAAVYESLLENGKLTGYEAAKLTGISRSNVYVALASLCEKGAAYLEASENGKRYLSVPVQEFCEDKIDQLKKEEDWLVMHAPVRKEEEEGYITISGQETIEAKARALLKRAKERVYLSSGQAFLEAVLPELTEFAGDGKKVVIITDWEAYAGPGKVYY
;
A
#
# COMPACT_ATOMS: atom_id res chain seq x y z
N MET A 1 -3.95 3.11 20.94
CA MET A 1 -4.13 2.92 19.50
C MET A 1 -5.62 2.70 19.25
N GLY A 2 -6.28 3.56 18.50
CA GLY A 2 -7.74 3.55 18.43
C GLY A 2 -8.28 2.49 17.47
N LYS A 3 -9.43 1.87 17.81
CA LYS A 3 -10.17 0.92 16.94
C LYS A 3 -10.46 1.51 15.56
N GLU A 4 -10.66 2.82 15.45
CA GLU A 4 -10.88 3.49 14.17
C GLU A 4 -9.65 3.43 13.27
N GLN A 5 -8.46 3.65 13.83
CA GLN A 5 -7.20 3.55 13.11
C GLN A 5 -6.96 2.12 12.58
N PHE A 6 -7.29 1.09 13.36
CA PHE A 6 -7.18 -0.31 12.92
C PHE A 6 -8.05 -0.59 11.68
N LYS A 7 -9.31 -0.13 11.69
CA LYS A 7 -10.21 -0.25 10.54
C LYS A 7 -9.72 0.51 9.31
N GLU A 8 -9.14 1.70 9.49
CA GLU A 8 -8.54 2.46 8.38
C GLU A 8 -7.39 1.71 7.72
N HIS A 9 -6.56 1.00 8.49
CA HIS A 9 -5.52 0.14 7.93
C HIS A 9 -6.09 -1.08 7.20
N LEU A 10 -7.11 -1.74 7.75
CA LEU A 10 -7.79 -2.85 7.07
C LEU A 10 -8.41 -2.43 5.73
N MET A 11 -8.91 -1.20 5.63
CA MET A 11 -9.44 -0.68 4.36
C MET A 11 -8.37 -0.57 3.26
N LYS A 12 -7.09 -0.42 3.62
CA LYS A 12 -5.98 -0.48 2.65
C LYS A 12 -5.72 -1.89 2.11
N PHE A 13 -6.22 -2.91 2.79
CA PHE A 13 -6.23 -4.30 2.36
C PHE A 13 -7.53 -4.73 1.67
N ASP A 14 -8.20 -3.78 1.01
CA ASP A 14 -9.41 -4.02 0.21
C ASP A 14 -10.66 -4.40 1.01
N LEU A 15 -10.71 -4.07 2.29
CA LEU A 15 -11.94 -4.19 3.08
C LEU A 15 -12.71 -2.87 3.05
N THR A 16 -14.03 -2.96 2.91
CA THR A 16 -14.91 -1.81 3.14
C THR A 16 -14.99 -1.49 4.63
N ARG A 17 -15.47 -0.31 4.99
CA ARG A 17 -15.65 0.09 6.40
C ARG A 17 -16.55 -0.90 7.17
N GLN A 18 -17.59 -1.41 6.55
CA GLN A 18 -18.49 -2.39 7.17
C GLN A 18 -17.83 -3.75 7.34
N GLU A 19 -17.11 -4.22 6.34
CA GLU A 19 -16.32 -5.45 6.41
C GLU A 19 -15.26 -5.37 7.51
N ALA A 20 -14.53 -4.25 7.58
CA ALA A 20 -13.52 -4.03 8.62
C ALA A 20 -14.13 -4.06 10.03
N ALA A 21 -15.32 -3.47 10.22
CA ALA A 21 -16.01 -3.51 11.50
C ALA A 21 -16.51 -4.92 11.88
N VAL A 22 -17.01 -5.69 10.89
CA VAL A 22 -17.43 -7.09 11.12
C VAL A 22 -16.21 -7.99 11.38
N TYR A 23 -15.13 -7.80 10.64
CA TYR A 23 -13.89 -8.54 10.83
C TYR A 23 -13.25 -8.29 12.21
N GLU A 24 -13.18 -7.01 12.65
CA GLU A 24 -12.74 -6.64 13.98
C GLU A 24 -13.59 -7.33 15.06
N SER A 25 -14.94 -7.37 14.88
CA SER A 25 -15.85 -8.04 15.79
C SER A 25 -15.59 -9.56 15.87
N LEU A 26 -15.27 -10.21 14.75
CA LEU A 26 -14.88 -11.62 14.72
C LEU A 26 -13.55 -11.87 15.43
N LEU A 27 -12.57 -10.99 15.25
CA LEU A 27 -11.26 -11.08 15.93
C LEU A 27 -11.40 -10.98 17.45
N GLU A 28 -12.25 -10.05 17.93
CA GLU A 28 -12.43 -9.82 19.37
C GLU A 28 -13.25 -10.90 20.07
N ASN A 29 -14.25 -11.46 19.39
CA ASN A 29 -15.26 -12.31 20.02
C ASN A 29 -15.19 -13.79 19.55
N GLY A 30 -14.32 -14.10 18.60
CA GLY A 30 -14.21 -15.45 18.03
C GLY A 30 -15.38 -15.81 17.11
N LYS A 31 -15.85 -17.06 17.17
CA LYS A 31 -16.92 -17.55 16.29
C LYS A 31 -18.27 -16.88 16.58
N LEU A 32 -18.81 -16.18 15.58
CA LEU A 32 -20.10 -15.51 15.65
C LEU A 32 -21.05 -15.98 14.57
N THR A 33 -22.35 -15.98 14.89
CA THR A 33 -23.41 -16.00 13.87
C THR A 33 -23.57 -14.61 13.26
N GLY A 34 -24.20 -14.49 12.09
CA GLY A 34 -24.49 -13.19 11.50
C GLY A 34 -25.41 -12.31 12.38
N TYR A 35 -26.28 -12.95 13.20
CA TYR A 35 -27.10 -12.24 14.17
C TYR A 35 -26.27 -11.61 15.30
N GLU A 36 -25.35 -12.37 15.89
CA GLU A 36 -24.45 -11.91 16.94
C GLU A 36 -23.55 -10.78 16.44
N ALA A 37 -22.97 -10.94 15.23
CA ALA A 37 -22.17 -9.91 14.60
C ALA A 37 -22.97 -8.61 14.36
N ALA A 38 -24.22 -8.71 13.91
CA ALA A 38 -25.08 -7.56 13.72
C ALA A 38 -25.38 -6.83 15.06
N LYS A 39 -25.59 -7.59 16.13
CA LYS A 39 -25.85 -7.03 17.46
C LYS A 39 -24.60 -6.31 18.02
N LEU A 40 -23.41 -6.88 17.81
CA LEU A 40 -22.15 -6.32 18.31
C LEU A 40 -21.71 -5.08 17.54
N THR A 41 -21.87 -5.09 16.22
CA THR A 41 -21.42 -3.99 15.36
C THR A 41 -22.43 -2.86 15.21
N GLY A 42 -23.72 -3.11 15.52
CA GLY A 42 -24.80 -2.17 15.25
C GLY A 42 -25.17 -2.03 13.77
N ILE A 43 -24.58 -2.85 12.89
CA ILE A 43 -24.86 -2.86 11.46
C ILE A 43 -26.14 -3.68 11.23
N SER A 44 -26.96 -3.29 10.23
CA SER A 44 -28.17 -4.04 9.88
C SER A 44 -27.85 -5.49 9.52
N ARG A 45 -28.74 -6.42 9.85
CA ARG A 45 -28.53 -7.85 9.57
C ARG A 45 -28.21 -8.13 8.10
N SER A 46 -28.93 -7.51 7.18
CA SER A 46 -28.71 -7.68 5.75
C SER A 46 -27.29 -7.30 5.35
N ASN A 47 -26.80 -6.14 5.82
CA ASN A 47 -25.46 -5.66 5.54
C ASN A 47 -24.37 -6.54 6.16
N VAL A 48 -24.61 -7.04 7.39
CA VAL A 48 -23.67 -7.98 8.02
C VAL A 48 -23.53 -9.28 7.22
N TYR A 49 -24.63 -9.85 6.73
CA TYR A 49 -24.55 -11.06 5.92
C TYR A 49 -23.84 -10.81 4.58
N VAL A 50 -24.03 -9.65 3.96
CA VAL A 50 -23.25 -9.24 2.78
C VAL A 50 -21.77 -9.09 3.11
N ALA A 51 -21.45 -8.41 4.21
CA ALA A 51 -20.07 -8.23 4.66
C ALA A 51 -19.40 -9.57 5.00
N LEU A 52 -20.09 -10.49 5.69
CA LEU A 52 -19.58 -11.82 6.03
C LEU A 52 -19.31 -12.67 4.78
N ALA A 53 -20.22 -12.64 3.79
CA ALA A 53 -20.01 -13.33 2.52
C ALA A 53 -18.77 -12.79 1.81
N SER A 54 -18.66 -11.47 1.70
CA SER A 54 -17.50 -10.81 1.08
C SER A 54 -16.20 -11.08 1.83
N LEU A 55 -16.20 -11.09 3.17
CA LEU A 55 -15.03 -11.46 3.97
C LEU A 55 -14.56 -12.89 3.69
N CYS A 56 -15.50 -13.83 3.51
CA CYS A 56 -15.15 -15.20 3.12
C CYS A 56 -14.54 -15.24 1.70
N GLU A 57 -15.11 -14.50 0.74
CA GLU A 57 -14.59 -14.42 -0.63
C GLU A 57 -13.20 -13.79 -0.69
N LYS A 58 -12.95 -12.80 0.18
CA LYS A 58 -11.64 -12.11 0.29
C LYS A 58 -10.61 -12.87 1.12
N GLY A 59 -10.96 -14.02 1.69
CA GLY A 59 -10.06 -14.81 2.52
C GLY A 59 -9.84 -14.26 3.94
N ALA A 60 -10.69 -13.31 4.39
CA ALA A 60 -10.61 -12.72 5.72
C ALA A 60 -11.42 -13.47 6.78
N ALA A 61 -12.35 -14.33 6.38
CA ALA A 61 -13.16 -15.12 7.29
C ALA A 61 -13.45 -16.53 6.75
N TYR A 62 -13.65 -17.47 7.65
CA TYR A 62 -14.14 -18.83 7.35
C TYR A 62 -15.61 -18.96 7.73
N LEU A 63 -16.36 -19.70 6.91
CA LEU A 63 -17.72 -20.13 7.21
C LEU A 63 -17.67 -21.58 7.75
N GLU A 64 -18.12 -21.77 8.98
CA GLU A 64 -18.38 -23.08 9.54
C GLU A 64 -19.89 -23.36 9.52
N ALA A 65 -20.29 -24.36 8.73
CA ALA A 65 -21.67 -24.84 8.69
C ALA A 65 -21.79 -26.07 9.58
N SER A 66 -22.75 -26.06 10.49
CA SER A 66 -23.08 -27.19 11.36
C SER A 66 -24.60 -27.39 11.42
N GLU A 67 -25.07 -28.51 12.02
CA GLU A 67 -26.48 -28.75 12.28
C GLU A 67 -27.14 -27.61 13.08
N ASN A 68 -26.35 -26.91 13.91
CA ASN A 68 -26.79 -25.79 14.73
C ASN A 68 -26.74 -24.41 14.02
N GLY A 69 -26.46 -24.38 12.72
CA GLY A 69 -26.45 -23.17 11.91
C GLY A 69 -25.06 -22.75 11.40
N LYS A 70 -25.02 -21.57 10.80
CA LYS A 70 -23.80 -21.00 10.20
C LYS A 70 -23.10 -20.11 11.20
N ARG A 71 -21.81 -20.34 11.41
CA ARG A 71 -20.92 -19.48 12.20
C ARG A 71 -19.75 -19.02 11.37
N TYR A 72 -19.24 -17.85 11.67
CA TYR A 72 -18.12 -17.23 10.98
C TYR A 72 -16.97 -17.05 11.95
N LEU A 73 -15.75 -17.29 11.49
CA LEU A 73 -14.51 -17.18 12.23
C LEU A 73 -13.55 -16.31 11.42
N SER A 74 -12.89 -15.34 12.06
CA SER A 74 -11.85 -14.55 11.39
C SER A 74 -10.62 -15.38 11.04
N VAL A 75 -10.05 -15.14 9.88
CA VAL A 75 -8.67 -15.52 9.59
C VAL A 75 -7.75 -14.64 10.45
N PRO A 76 -6.64 -15.13 10.99
CA PRO A 76 -5.67 -14.30 11.70
C PRO A 76 -5.19 -13.13 10.84
N VAL A 77 -5.02 -11.94 11.44
CA VAL A 77 -4.64 -10.72 10.68
C VAL A 77 -3.37 -10.92 9.87
N GLN A 78 -2.37 -11.58 10.46
CA GLN A 78 -1.10 -11.84 9.79
C GLN A 78 -1.32 -12.69 8.52
N GLU A 79 -2.02 -13.81 8.64
CA GLU A 79 -2.32 -14.73 7.54
C GLU A 79 -3.08 -14.01 6.42
N PHE A 80 -4.15 -13.28 6.77
CA PHE A 80 -4.92 -12.49 5.79
C PHE A 80 -4.04 -11.46 5.04
N CYS A 81 -3.18 -10.74 5.77
CA CYS A 81 -2.31 -9.75 5.16
C CYS A 81 -1.23 -10.38 4.26
N GLU A 82 -0.62 -11.48 4.69
CA GLU A 82 0.40 -12.21 3.92
C GLU A 82 -0.21 -12.75 2.62
N ASP A 83 -1.37 -13.41 2.69
CA ASP A 83 -2.07 -13.93 1.51
C ASP A 83 -2.44 -12.83 0.52
N LYS A 84 -2.92 -11.68 1.02
CA LYS A 84 -3.28 -10.54 0.16
C LYS A 84 -2.06 -9.95 -0.53
N ILE A 85 -0.94 -9.82 0.17
CA ILE A 85 0.33 -9.33 -0.39
C ILE A 85 0.83 -10.29 -1.48
N ASP A 86 0.77 -11.58 -1.24
CA ASP A 86 1.21 -12.60 -2.21
C ASP A 86 0.31 -12.64 -3.46
N GLN A 87 -1.00 -12.44 -3.30
CA GLN A 87 -1.91 -12.27 -4.43
C GLN A 87 -1.55 -11.03 -5.26
N LEU A 88 -1.34 -9.88 -4.60
CA LEU A 88 -0.98 -8.63 -5.28
C LEU A 88 0.37 -8.73 -6.00
N LYS A 89 1.34 -9.46 -5.47
CA LYS A 89 2.62 -9.71 -6.16
C LYS A 89 2.44 -10.52 -7.44
N LYS A 90 1.59 -11.55 -7.41
CA LYS A 90 1.28 -12.35 -8.61
C LYS A 90 0.59 -11.49 -9.68
N GLU A 91 -0.35 -10.63 -9.27
CA GLU A 91 -1.00 -9.69 -10.18
C GLU A 91 -0.02 -8.65 -10.74
N GLU A 92 0.90 -8.14 -9.91
CA GLU A 92 1.98 -7.24 -10.36
C GLU A 92 2.83 -7.91 -11.45
N ASP A 93 3.29 -9.14 -11.21
CA ASP A 93 4.11 -9.88 -12.17
C ASP A 93 3.37 -10.08 -13.50
N TRP A 94 2.08 -10.45 -13.42
CA TRP A 94 1.25 -10.61 -14.60
C TRP A 94 1.06 -9.31 -15.36
N LEU A 95 0.76 -8.22 -14.67
CA LEU A 95 0.58 -6.88 -15.25
C LEU A 95 1.87 -6.38 -15.91
N VAL A 96 3.02 -6.58 -15.27
CA VAL A 96 4.33 -6.20 -15.82
C VAL A 96 4.62 -6.96 -17.11
N MET A 97 4.32 -8.26 -17.15
CA MET A 97 4.55 -9.12 -18.31
C MET A 97 3.62 -8.78 -19.49
N HIS A 98 2.38 -8.39 -19.21
CA HIS A 98 1.35 -8.16 -20.23
C HIS A 98 1.04 -6.67 -20.46
N ALA A 99 1.81 -5.77 -19.84
CA ALA A 99 1.61 -4.34 -20.04
C ALA A 99 1.74 -3.98 -21.54
N PRO A 100 0.79 -3.20 -22.10
CA PRO A 100 0.92 -2.75 -23.46
C PRO A 100 2.20 -1.93 -23.64
N VAL A 101 2.95 -2.25 -24.70
CA VAL A 101 4.16 -1.52 -25.03
C VAL A 101 3.77 -0.10 -25.41
N ARG A 102 4.27 0.88 -24.66
CA ARG A 102 4.09 2.28 -24.97
C ARG A 102 4.76 2.56 -26.31
N LYS A 103 4.03 3.10 -27.29
CA LYS A 103 4.67 3.70 -28.47
C LYS A 103 5.62 4.78 -27.96
N GLU A 104 6.86 4.77 -28.45
CA GLU A 104 7.83 5.84 -28.16
C GLU A 104 7.17 7.17 -28.53
N GLU A 105 6.75 7.94 -27.51
CA GLU A 105 6.37 9.31 -27.70
C GLU A 105 7.65 10.13 -27.82
N GLU A 106 7.63 11.09 -28.72
CA GLU A 106 8.68 12.08 -28.91
C GLU A 106 9.19 12.62 -27.55
N GLU A 107 10.48 12.91 -27.49
CA GLU A 107 11.14 13.52 -26.33
C GLU A 107 10.31 14.72 -25.82
N GLY A 108 9.67 14.58 -24.70
CA GLY A 108 8.80 15.58 -24.11
C GLY A 108 9.04 15.75 -22.61
N TYR A 109 8.72 16.93 -22.09
CA TYR A 109 8.74 17.19 -20.66
C TYR A 109 7.47 16.64 -20.03
N ILE A 110 7.60 15.96 -18.89
CA ILE A 110 6.46 15.50 -18.08
C ILE A 110 6.33 16.43 -16.88
N THR A 111 5.18 17.06 -16.74
CA THR A 111 4.84 17.84 -15.56
C THR A 111 4.08 16.93 -14.57
N ILE A 112 4.57 16.85 -13.34
CA ILE A 112 3.96 16.06 -12.27
C ILE A 112 3.56 17.01 -11.15
N SER A 113 2.35 16.86 -10.64
CA SER A 113 1.81 17.66 -9.53
C SER A 113 1.58 16.78 -8.30
N GLY A 114 1.74 17.40 -7.11
CA GLY A 114 1.56 16.72 -5.82
C GLY A 114 2.88 16.17 -5.27
N GLN A 115 3.20 16.56 -4.04
CA GLN A 115 4.47 16.23 -3.40
C GLN A 115 4.75 14.72 -3.36
N GLU A 116 3.80 13.93 -2.87
CA GLU A 116 3.93 12.46 -2.79
C GLU A 116 4.17 11.83 -4.16
N THR A 117 3.49 12.33 -5.21
CA THR A 117 3.62 11.82 -6.57
C THR A 117 4.99 12.16 -7.16
N ILE A 118 5.50 13.39 -6.90
CA ILE A 118 6.82 13.83 -7.33
C ILE A 118 7.91 12.98 -6.67
N GLU A 119 7.83 12.78 -5.35
CA GLU A 119 8.78 11.96 -4.60
C GLU A 119 8.76 10.49 -5.06
N ALA A 120 7.58 9.89 -5.22
CA ALA A 120 7.45 8.52 -5.72
C ALA A 120 8.07 8.36 -7.12
N LYS A 121 7.84 9.34 -8.01
CA LYS A 121 8.43 9.34 -9.36
C LYS A 121 9.94 9.49 -9.31
N ALA A 122 10.47 10.36 -8.44
CA ALA A 122 11.91 10.53 -8.27
C ALA A 122 12.59 9.24 -7.78
N ARG A 123 12.01 8.59 -6.77
CA ARG A 123 12.49 7.28 -6.29
C ARG A 123 12.49 6.23 -7.40
N ALA A 124 11.44 6.18 -8.21
CA ALA A 124 11.37 5.26 -9.35
C ALA A 124 12.43 5.56 -10.43
N LEU A 125 12.73 6.85 -10.68
CA LEU A 125 13.79 7.26 -11.60
C LEU A 125 15.18 6.91 -11.06
N LEU A 126 15.44 7.15 -9.77
CA LEU A 126 16.70 6.78 -9.12
C LEU A 126 16.96 5.27 -9.22
N LYS A 127 15.95 4.43 -8.94
CA LYS A 127 16.05 2.97 -9.08
C LYS A 127 16.36 2.51 -10.52
N ARG A 128 15.88 3.22 -11.54
CA ARG A 128 16.09 2.88 -12.96
C ARG A 128 17.39 3.44 -13.53
N ALA A 129 17.92 4.52 -12.95
CA ALA A 129 19.12 5.17 -13.43
C ALA A 129 20.34 4.25 -13.30
N LYS A 130 21.11 4.12 -14.38
CA LYS A 130 22.25 3.19 -14.44
C LYS A 130 23.59 3.84 -14.20
N GLU A 131 23.77 5.09 -14.61
CA GLU A 131 25.08 5.73 -14.65
C GLU A 131 25.16 7.02 -13.84
N ARG A 132 24.15 7.90 -14.01
CA ARG A 132 24.18 9.25 -13.45
C ARG A 132 22.82 9.84 -13.23
N VAL A 133 22.73 10.76 -12.29
CA VAL A 133 21.54 11.56 -11.98
C VAL A 133 21.94 13.03 -11.83
N TYR A 134 21.14 13.91 -12.42
CA TYR A 134 21.20 15.36 -12.25
C TYR A 134 19.90 15.79 -11.56
N LEU A 135 20.01 16.45 -10.44
CA LEU A 135 18.89 16.87 -9.63
C LEU A 135 19.01 18.34 -9.29
N SER A 136 17.95 19.10 -9.61
CA SER A 136 17.83 20.50 -9.19
C SER A 136 16.60 20.63 -8.29
N SER A 137 16.82 20.92 -7.00
CA SER A 137 15.73 20.98 -6.02
C SER A 137 16.15 21.65 -4.72
N GLY A 138 15.16 22.15 -3.96
CA GLY A 138 15.33 22.68 -2.61
C GLY A 138 15.44 21.59 -1.55
N GLN A 139 15.69 22.04 -0.31
CA GLN A 139 16.00 21.20 0.86
C GLN A 139 14.98 20.08 1.11
N ALA A 140 13.69 20.42 1.23
CA ALA A 140 12.65 19.46 1.63
C ALA A 140 12.57 18.23 0.72
N PHE A 141 12.73 18.43 -0.59
CA PHE A 141 12.73 17.33 -1.54
C PHE A 141 14.02 16.51 -1.46
N LEU A 142 15.18 17.16 -1.31
CA LEU A 142 16.46 16.45 -1.17
C LEU A 142 16.49 15.59 0.09
N GLU A 143 15.95 16.07 1.20
CA GLU A 143 15.81 15.29 2.45
C GLU A 143 14.93 14.05 2.22
N ALA A 144 13.82 14.19 1.48
CA ALA A 144 12.88 13.10 1.22
C ALA A 144 13.46 11.97 0.35
N VAL A 145 14.46 12.26 -0.52
CA VAL A 145 15.08 11.27 -1.42
C VAL A 145 16.54 10.96 -1.06
N LEU A 146 17.04 11.49 0.05
CA LEU A 146 18.43 11.34 0.48
C LEU A 146 18.86 9.87 0.68
N PRO A 147 18.02 8.98 1.25
CA PRO A 147 18.38 7.57 1.37
C PRO A 147 18.69 6.93 0.02
N GLU A 148 17.80 7.12 -0.97
CA GLU A 148 17.96 6.55 -2.32
C GLU A 148 19.13 7.18 -3.08
N LEU A 149 19.40 8.48 -2.88
CA LEU A 149 20.59 9.13 -3.46
C LEU A 149 21.88 8.57 -2.88
N THR A 150 21.89 8.29 -1.57
CA THR A 150 23.05 7.70 -0.89
C THR A 150 23.32 6.29 -1.37
N GLU A 151 22.29 5.47 -1.52
CA GLU A 151 22.39 4.13 -2.09
C GLU A 151 22.90 4.19 -3.53
N PHE A 152 22.32 5.07 -4.36
CA PHE A 152 22.71 5.25 -5.76
C PHE A 152 24.18 5.65 -5.92
N ALA A 153 24.67 6.57 -5.08
CA ALA A 153 26.07 6.98 -5.09
C ALA A 153 27.01 5.89 -4.53
N GLY A 154 26.53 5.10 -3.56
CA GLY A 154 27.24 3.94 -3.00
C GLY A 154 27.54 2.87 -4.04
N ASP A 155 26.67 2.74 -5.05
CA ASP A 155 26.87 1.88 -6.23
C ASP A 155 27.94 2.43 -7.24
N GLY A 156 28.63 3.51 -6.90
CA GLY A 156 29.63 4.15 -7.75
C GLY A 156 29.05 4.98 -8.90
N LYS A 157 27.77 5.29 -8.87
CA LYS A 157 27.07 6.07 -9.88
C LYS A 157 27.21 7.58 -9.60
N LYS A 158 27.17 8.39 -10.65
CA LYS A 158 27.41 9.82 -10.53
C LYS A 158 26.15 10.58 -10.12
N VAL A 159 26.26 11.37 -9.04
CA VAL A 159 25.24 12.29 -8.56
C VAL A 159 25.70 13.72 -8.74
N VAL A 160 24.85 14.57 -9.31
CA VAL A 160 25.08 16.03 -9.43
C VAL A 160 23.83 16.74 -8.91
N ILE A 161 24.03 17.60 -7.92
CA ILE A 161 22.97 18.35 -7.24
C ILE A 161 23.13 19.84 -7.54
N ILE A 162 22.03 20.48 -7.88
CA ILE A 162 21.91 21.95 -7.93
C ILE A 162 20.87 22.33 -6.88
N THR A 163 21.27 23.11 -5.86
CA THR A 163 20.38 23.42 -4.73
C THR A 163 20.73 24.75 -4.10
N ASP A 164 19.76 25.37 -3.46
CA ASP A 164 19.91 26.51 -2.56
C ASP A 164 20.14 26.11 -1.09
N TRP A 165 20.22 24.81 -0.81
CA TRP A 165 20.45 24.29 0.53
C TRP A 165 21.95 24.25 0.86
N GLU A 166 22.48 25.33 1.44
CA GLU A 166 23.89 25.46 1.77
C GLU A 166 24.42 24.39 2.75
N ALA A 167 23.54 23.83 3.60
CA ALA A 167 23.90 22.79 4.57
C ALA A 167 23.80 21.37 4.00
N TYR A 168 23.62 21.19 2.68
CA TYR A 168 23.56 19.86 2.07
C TYR A 168 24.87 19.09 2.28
N ALA A 169 24.80 17.98 3.00
CA ALA A 169 25.92 17.08 3.30
C ALA A 169 25.75 15.67 2.69
N GLY A 170 24.84 15.54 1.71
CA GLY A 170 24.57 14.27 1.03
C GLY A 170 25.60 13.94 -0.07
N PRO A 171 25.40 12.85 -0.80
CA PRO A 171 26.32 12.39 -1.83
C PRO A 171 26.30 13.28 -3.08
N GLY A 172 27.40 13.29 -3.81
CA GLY A 172 27.50 13.87 -5.14
C GLY A 172 28.25 15.19 -5.22
N LYS A 173 28.31 15.75 -6.43
CA LYS A 173 28.88 17.06 -6.68
C LYS A 173 27.77 18.11 -6.58
N VAL A 174 27.95 19.09 -5.72
CA VAL A 174 26.96 20.13 -5.41
C VAL A 174 27.33 21.44 -6.08
N TYR A 175 26.31 22.11 -6.63
CA TYR A 175 26.37 23.46 -7.16
C TYR A 175 25.26 24.30 -6.49
N TYR A 176 25.59 25.54 -6.11
CA TYR A 176 24.67 26.48 -5.47
C TYR A 176 24.25 27.59 -6.44
#